data_0062ded5d3bcaa1183b80dd887e94e22
#
_entry.id   0062ded5d3bcaa1183b80dd887e94e22
#
_cell.length_a   1.000
_cell.length_b   1.000
_cell.length_c   1.000
_cell.angle_alpha   90.00
_cell.angle_beta   90.00
_cell.angle_gamma   90.00
#
_symmetry.space_group_name_H-M   'P 1'
#
loop_
_entity.id
_entity.type
_entity.pdbx_description
1 polymer ?
#
loop_
_entity_poly.entity_id
_entity_poly.type
_entity_poly.pdbx_seq_one_letter_code
_entity_poly.pdbx_strand_id
1 'polypeptide(L)'
;PVYLGAVSTTSYDGTSDDLLTAGLGKSGLGGASPVAVDPLKPTATELRKIAIYNNYRAILDITPAGGYGTLYGPNVDAKGVVTASEGKIAGTEYIAFSDDGTGSQNVTMMVQVPSTFNPASPCIVTGTSSGSRGVYGAIGSSGEWGLKNGCAVTYTDKGSGMGLHDLQANTVSLQ
;
A
#
# COMPACT_ATOMS: atom_id res chain seq x y z
N PRO A 1 2.01 -7.14 28.34
CA PRO A 1 0.94 -6.32 27.80
C PRO A 1 1.32 -5.82 26.41
N VAL A 2 0.33 -5.70 25.53
CA VAL A 2 0.52 -5.06 24.22
C VAL A 2 0.00 -3.64 24.34
N TYR A 3 0.83 -2.68 23.98
CA TYR A 3 0.45 -1.27 23.96
C TYR A 3 0.13 -0.86 22.52
N LEU A 4 -1.01 -0.25 22.31
CA LEU A 4 -1.41 0.31 21.03
C LEU A 4 -1.16 1.82 21.06
N GLY A 5 -0.37 2.29 20.10
CA GLY A 5 -0.16 3.71 19.87
C GLY A 5 -1.40 4.43 19.32
N ALA A 6 -1.29 5.73 19.16
CA ALA A 6 -2.36 6.52 18.53
C ALA A 6 -2.61 6.03 17.09
N VAL A 7 -3.89 6.01 16.69
CA VAL A 7 -4.27 5.69 15.32
C VAL A 7 -4.17 6.95 14.48
N SER A 8 -3.32 6.94 13.45
CA SER A 8 -3.34 7.95 12.41
C SER A 8 -4.38 7.60 11.34
N THR A 9 -5.04 8.62 10.80
CA THR A 9 -6.12 8.45 9.83
C THR A 9 -5.89 9.38 8.66
N THR A 10 -5.88 8.85 7.45
CA THR A 10 -5.72 9.63 6.23
C THR A 10 -6.75 9.21 5.20
N SER A 11 -7.47 10.19 4.63
CA SER A 11 -8.42 9.95 3.56
C SER A 11 -7.81 10.30 2.20
N TYR A 12 -8.07 9.45 1.22
CA TYR A 12 -7.58 9.58 -0.15
C TYR A 12 -8.75 9.71 -1.12
N ASP A 13 -8.64 10.64 -2.05
CA ASP A 13 -9.73 11.02 -2.97
C ASP A 13 -9.92 10.06 -4.15
N GLY A 14 -8.96 9.16 -4.40
CA GLY A 14 -8.98 8.25 -5.54
C GLY A 14 -8.62 8.92 -6.86
N THR A 15 -8.09 10.14 -6.83
CA THR A 15 -7.64 10.89 -8.01
C THR A 15 -6.20 11.38 -7.87
N SER A 16 -5.92 12.29 -6.94
CA SER A 16 -4.56 12.77 -6.65
C SER A 16 -3.74 11.74 -5.87
N ASP A 17 -4.40 11.03 -4.95
CA ASP A 17 -3.83 9.92 -4.19
C ASP A 17 -4.91 8.86 -3.94
N ASP A 18 -4.51 7.62 -3.68
CA ASP A 18 -5.44 6.51 -3.51
C ASP A 18 -4.88 5.37 -2.66
N LEU A 19 -5.77 4.44 -2.26
CA LEU A 19 -5.42 3.34 -1.38
C LEU A 19 -4.50 2.29 -2.03
N LEU A 20 -4.66 2.03 -3.33
CA LEU A 20 -3.98 0.94 -4.02
C LEU A 20 -2.66 1.36 -4.65
N THR A 21 -2.62 2.55 -5.27
CA THR A 21 -1.50 2.96 -6.13
C THR A 21 -0.76 4.18 -5.63
N ALA A 22 -1.15 4.77 -4.51
CA ALA A 22 -0.63 6.04 -4.00
C ALA A 22 -0.63 7.16 -5.05
N GLY A 23 -1.71 7.25 -5.81
CA GLY A 23 -1.87 8.24 -6.87
C GLY A 23 -1.14 7.93 -8.17
N LEU A 24 -0.32 6.88 -8.22
CA LEU A 24 0.44 6.50 -9.42
C LEU A 24 -0.47 5.95 -10.52
N GLY A 25 -1.52 5.22 -10.17
CA GLY A 25 -2.34 4.52 -11.12
C GLY A 25 -1.61 3.38 -11.84
N LYS A 26 -2.30 2.72 -12.75
CA LYS A 26 -1.71 1.67 -13.60
C LYS A 26 -0.47 2.16 -14.33
N SER A 27 -0.55 3.35 -14.94
CA SER A 27 0.54 3.91 -15.75
C SER A 27 1.77 4.24 -14.90
N GLY A 28 1.59 4.83 -13.72
CA GLY A 28 2.68 5.16 -12.82
C GLY A 28 3.33 3.94 -12.21
N LEU A 29 2.56 2.91 -11.85
CA LEU A 29 3.12 1.63 -11.37
C LEU A 29 3.92 0.91 -12.45
N GLY A 30 3.54 1.02 -13.73
CA GLY A 30 4.27 0.49 -14.86
C GLY A 30 5.46 1.36 -15.31
N GLY A 31 5.56 2.57 -14.81
CA GLY A 31 6.55 3.57 -15.19
C GLY A 31 7.82 3.59 -14.35
N ALA A 32 8.51 4.73 -14.38
CA ALA A 32 9.72 4.95 -13.58
C ALA A 32 9.41 5.02 -12.08
N SER A 33 10.40 4.65 -11.27
CA SER A 33 10.29 4.73 -9.81
C SER A 33 10.07 6.18 -9.36
N PRO A 34 9.10 6.43 -8.47
CA PRO A 34 9.02 7.73 -7.83
C PRO A 34 10.28 7.99 -6.99
N VAL A 35 10.68 9.24 -6.90
CA VAL A 35 11.81 9.68 -6.10
C VAL A 35 11.37 10.79 -5.15
N ALA A 36 12.03 10.90 -3.99
CA ALA A 36 11.80 12.02 -3.09
C ALA A 36 12.41 13.31 -3.69
N VAL A 37 11.74 14.45 -3.50
CA VAL A 37 12.24 15.75 -3.92
C VAL A 37 13.56 16.07 -3.21
N ASP A 38 13.62 15.82 -1.90
CA ASP A 38 14.85 15.85 -1.11
C ASP A 38 15.11 14.46 -0.52
N PRO A 39 16.08 13.69 -1.07
CA PRO A 39 16.39 12.36 -0.58
C PRO A 39 16.89 12.33 0.88
N LEU A 40 17.36 13.46 1.39
CA LEU A 40 17.82 13.58 2.79
C LEU A 40 16.65 13.84 3.75
N LYS A 41 15.51 14.30 3.24
CA LYS A 41 14.32 14.65 4.02
C LYS A 41 13.04 14.26 3.26
N PRO A 42 12.85 12.97 2.93
CA PRO A 42 11.63 12.56 2.23
C PRO A 42 10.40 12.78 3.12
N THR A 43 9.30 13.20 2.51
CA THR A 43 8.02 13.33 3.21
C THR A 43 7.37 11.96 3.40
N ALA A 44 6.45 11.84 4.37
CA ALA A 44 5.67 10.62 4.59
C ALA A 44 4.88 10.20 3.33
N THR A 45 4.33 11.16 2.60
CA THR A 45 3.63 10.91 1.32
C THR A 45 4.55 10.34 0.26
N GLU A 46 5.78 10.86 0.13
CA GLU A 46 6.76 10.34 -0.81
C GLU A 46 7.22 8.92 -0.43
N LEU A 47 7.49 8.68 0.86
CA LEU A 47 7.86 7.34 1.36
C LEU A 47 6.76 6.32 1.11
N ARG A 48 5.49 6.68 1.37
CA ARG A 48 4.33 5.81 1.09
C ARG A 48 4.24 5.47 -0.39
N LYS A 49 4.38 6.44 -1.27
CA LYS A 49 4.35 6.25 -2.72
C LYS A 49 5.46 5.31 -3.19
N ILE A 50 6.68 5.49 -2.69
CA ILE A 50 7.83 4.62 -3.00
C ILE A 50 7.59 3.20 -2.46
N ALA A 51 7.08 3.07 -1.24
CA ALA A 51 6.79 1.77 -0.62
C ALA A 51 5.73 0.99 -1.41
N ILE A 52 4.64 1.63 -1.80
CA ILE A 52 3.59 1.01 -2.62
C ILE A 52 4.13 0.62 -3.99
N TYR A 53 4.85 1.50 -4.67
CA TYR A 53 5.47 1.21 -5.97
C TYR A 53 6.37 -0.03 -5.89
N ASN A 54 7.29 -0.07 -4.94
CA ASN A 54 8.24 -1.18 -4.80
C ASN A 54 7.54 -2.49 -4.42
N ASN A 55 6.58 -2.45 -3.51
CA ASN A 55 5.86 -3.64 -3.06
C ASN A 55 4.94 -4.21 -4.13
N TYR A 56 4.26 -3.35 -4.89
CA TYR A 56 3.41 -3.80 -5.99
C TYR A 56 4.24 -4.53 -7.06
N ARG A 57 5.35 -3.94 -7.47
CA ARG A 57 6.24 -4.47 -8.52
C ARG A 57 7.07 -5.68 -8.07
N ALA A 58 7.20 -5.92 -6.77
CA ALA A 58 8.03 -7.01 -6.26
C ALA A 58 7.46 -8.41 -6.52
N ILE A 59 6.15 -8.52 -6.77
CA ILE A 59 5.46 -9.79 -6.96
C ILE A 59 4.69 -9.89 -8.27
N LEU A 60 4.55 -8.80 -9.02
CA LEU A 60 3.80 -8.75 -10.26
C LEU A 60 4.71 -8.37 -11.43
N ASP A 61 4.62 -9.11 -12.52
CA ASP A 61 5.22 -8.71 -13.78
C ASP A 61 4.45 -7.53 -14.37
N ILE A 62 5.05 -6.35 -14.36
CA ILE A 62 4.43 -5.12 -14.84
C ILE A 62 4.65 -4.89 -16.34
N THR A 63 5.15 -5.89 -17.06
CA THR A 63 5.29 -5.81 -18.50
C THR A 63 4.00 -6.22 -19.21
N PRO A 64 3.68 -5.62 -20.38
CA PRO A 64 2.53 -6.05 -21.17
C PRO A 64 2.61 -7.53 -21.58
N ALA A 65 3.81 -8.05 -21.81
CA ALA A 65 4.04 -9.45 -22.16
C ALA A 65 3.66 -10.42 -21.02
N GLY A 66 3.81 -9.97 -19.75
CA GLY A 66 3.37 -10.72 -18.59
C GLY A 66 1.86 -10.65 -18.34
N GLY A 67 1.14 -9.76 -19.03
CA GLY A 67 -0.31 -9.59 -18.89
C GLY A 67 -0.73 -8.39 -18.06
N TYR A 68 0.20 -7.53 -17.66
CA TYR A 68 -0.11 -6.31 -16.94
C TYR A 68 -1.02 -5.39 -17.76
N GLY A 69 -2.14 -5.01 -17.16
CA GLY A 69 -3.16 -4.17 -17.79
C GLY A 69 -4.18 -4.94 -18.64
N THR A 70 -4.02 -6.25 -18.81
CA THR A 70 -4.93 -7.11 -19.58
C THR A 70 -5.43 -8.32 -18.80
N LEU A 71 -4.55 -9.06 -18.15
CA LEU A 71 -4.93 -10.19 -17.29
C LEU A 71 -5.05 -9.76 -15.83
N TYR A 72 -4.24 -8.82 -15.40
CA TYR A 72 -4.22 -8.23 -14.07
C TYR A 72 -3.70 -6.79 -14.12
N GLY A 73 -3.78 -6.09 -13.03
CA GLY A 73 -3.36 -4.70 -12.90
C GLY A 73 -4.46 -3.81 -12.33
N PRO A 74 -4.15 -2.59 -11.90
CA PRO A 74 -5.14 -1.71 -11.28
C PRO A 74 -6.37 -1.45 -12.13
N ASN A 75 -6.23 -1.40 -13.46
CA ASN A 75 -7.30 -1.16 -14.43
C ASN A 75 -8.18 -2.39 -14.71
N VAL A 76 -7.80 -3.58 -14.26
CA VAL A 76 -8.63 -4.77 -14.36
C VAL A 76 -9.56 -4.81 -13.15
N ASP A 77 -10.87 -4.78 -13.36
CA ASP A 77 -11.83 -4.70 -12.28
C ASP A 77 -11.99 -6.03 -11.50
N ALA A 78 -12.83 -6.01 -10.46
CA ALA A 78 -13.08 -7.20 -9.62
C ALA A 78 -13.69 -8.39 -10.38
N LYS A 79 -14.23 -8.18 -11.57
CA LYS A 79 -14.79 -9.22 -12.43
C LYS A 79 -13.82 -9.69 -13.51
N GLY A 80 -12.58 -9.17 -13.50
CA GLY A 80 -11.58 -9.46 -14.53
C GLY A 80 -11.79 -8.69 -15.84
N VAL A 81 -12.63 -7.65 -15.84
CA VAL A 81 -12.87 -6.83 -17.04
C VAL A 81 -11.80 -5.74 -17.13
N VAL A 82 -11.16 -5.66 -18.29
CA VAL A 82 -10.20 -4.60 -18.60
C VAL A 82 -10.95 -3.28 -18.82
N THR A 83 -10.55 -2.26 -18.06
CA THR A 83 -11.09 -0.91 -18.18
C THR A 83 -10.03 0.07 -18.71
N ALA A 84 -10.46 1.26 -19.11
CA ALA A 84 -9.56 2.36 -19.49
C ALA A 84 -9.12 3.22 -18.28
N SER A 85 -9.54 2.86 -17.06
CA SER A 85 -9.21 3.61 -15.85
C SER A 85 -7.77 3.37 -15.40
N GLU A 86 -7.25 4.27 -14.56
CA GLU A 86 -5.98 4.09 -13.86
C GLU A 86 -6.08 3.16 -12.63
N GLY A 87 -7.30 2.75 -12.26
CA GLY A 87 -7.56 1.81 -11.18
C GLY A 87 -7.33 2.37 -9.77
N LYS A 88 -7.38 3.69 -9.62
CA LYS A 88 -7.24 4.37 -8.33
C LYS A 88 -8.48 4.14 -7.47
N ILE A 89 -8.30 3.88 -6.18
CA ILE A 89 -9.37 3.54 -5.25
C ILE A 89 -9.40 4.55 -4.09
N ALA A 90 -10.49 5.31 -4.01
CA ALA A 90 -10.74 6.23 -2.90
C ALA A 90 -11.04 5.46 -1.61
N GLY A 91 -10.69 6.07 -0.47
CA GLY A 91 -11.02 5.52 0.84
C GLY A 91 -10.18 6.11 1.96
N THR A 92 -10.16 5.42 3.09
CA THR A 92 -9.46 5.87 4.29
C THR A 92 -8.46 4.80 4.74
N GLU A 93 -7.27 5.25 5.10
CA GLU A 93 -6.20 4.43 5.64
C GLU A 93 -5.97 4.79 7.11
N TYR A 94 -5.92 3.76 7.94
CA TYR A 94 -5.66 3.85 9.38
C TYR A 94 -4.36 3.14 9.67
N ILE A 95 -3.44 3.80 10.37
CA ILE A 95 -2.17 3.20 10.79
C ILE A 95 -2.02 3.34 12.30
N ALA A 96 -1.60 2.26 12.94
CA ALA A 96 -1.25 2.23 14.35
C ALA A 96 -0.03 1.34 14.57
N PHE A 97 0.66 1.57 15.68
CA PHE A 97 1.79 0.77 16.10
C PHE A 97 1.44 0.04 17.38
N SER A 98 1.81 -1.23 17.47
CA SER A 98 1.74 -1.98 18.71
C SER A 98 3.14 -2.36 19.19
N ASP A 99 3.34 -2.33 20.51
CA ASP A 99 4.62 -2.53 21.15
C ASP A 99 4.45 -3.35 22.44
N ASP A 100 5.51 -4.00 22.89
CA ASP A 100 5.52 -4.74 24.16
C ASP A 100 5.75 -3.83 25.39
N GLY A 101 5.91 -2.54 25.18
CA GLY A 101 6.17 -1.53 26.21
C GLY A 101 7.64 -1.12 26.28
N THR A 102 8.53 -1.73 25.49
CA THR A 102 9.96 -1.40 25.45
C THR A 102 10.32 -0.36 24.41
N GLY A 103 9.45 -0.13 23.41
CA GLY A 103 9.74 0.72 22.27
C GLY A 103 10.67 0.10 21.23
N SER A 104 11.05 -1.18 21.42
CA SER A 104 12.05 -1.85 20.57
C SER A 104 11.45 -2.89 19.61
N GLN A 105 10.16 -3.16 19.70
CA GLN A 105 9.48 -4.19 18.90
C GLN A 105 8.14 -3.68 18.35
N ASN A 106 8.18 -2.52 17.69
CA ASN A 106 6.99 -1.95 17.08
C ASN A 106 6.51 -2.78 15.89
N VAL A 107 5.28 -3.28 15.99
CA VAL A 107 4.56 -3.87 14.87
C VAL A 107 3.67 -2.80 14.26
N THR A 108 3.80 -2.57 12.96
CA THR A 108 2.92 -1.67 12.22
C THR A 108 1.68 -2.43 11.80
N MET A 109 0.53 -1.86 12.11
CA MET A 109 -0.78 -2.35 11.67
C MET A 109 -1.44 -1.27 10.81
N MET A 110 -2.05 -1.69 9.72
CA MET A 110 -2.76 -0.80 8.82
C MET A 110 -4.11 -1.39 8.43
N VAL A 111 -5.11 -0.53 8.30
CA VAL A 111 -6.41 -0.89 7.75
C VAL A 111 -6.74 0.08 6.64
N GLN A 112 -7.06 -0.45 5.47
CA GLN A 112 -7.57 0.33 4.35
C GLN A 112 -9.05 0.02 4.16
N VAL A 113 -9.89 1.06 4.15
CA VAL A 113 -11.34 0.95 3.97
C VAL A 113 -11.71 1.70 2.69
N PRO A 114 -12.02 1.01 1.58
CA PRO A 114 -12.40 1.68 0.36
C PRO A 114 -13.76 2.40 0.51
N SER A 115 -13.98 3.45 -0.24
CA SER A 115 -15.25 4.20 -0.22
C SER A 115 -16.46 3.35 -0.60
N THR A 116 -16.24 2.23 -1.25
CA THR A 116 -17.26 1.24 -1.63
C THR A 116 -17.57 0.22 -0.55
N PHE A 117 -16.89 0.27 0.61
CA PHE A 117 -17.15 -0.64 1.72
C PHE A 117 -18.59 -0.51 2.22
N ASN A 118 -19.27 -1.65 2.33
CA ASN A 118 -20.65 -1.70 2.79
C ASN A 118 -20.73 -2.29 4.21
N PRO A 119 -20.99 -1.47 5.24
CA PRO A 119 -21.08 -1.96 6.61
C PRO A 119 -22.29 -2.87 6.87
N ALA A 120 -23.33 -2.83 6.02
CA ALA A 120 -24.48 -3.74 6.13
C ALA A 120 -24.17 -5.15 5.59
N SER A 121 -23.12 -5.30 4.79
CA SER A 121 -22.63 -6.58 4.28
C SER A 121 -21.11 -6.55 4.27
N PRO A 122 -20.48 -6.58 5.44
CA PRO A 122 -19.05 -6.33 5.57
C PRO A 122 -18.21 -7.48 5.01
N CYS A 123 -17.14 -7.12 4.35
CA CYS A 123 -16.09 -8.03 3.91
C CYS A 123 -14.75 -7.54 4.48
N ILE A 124 -13.97 -8.44 5.07
CA ILE A 124 -12.64 -8.15 5.60
C ILE A 124 -11.64 -9.13 4.98
N VAL A 125 -10.54 -8.59 4.49
CA VAL A 125 -9.40 -9.35 3.97
C VAL A 125 -8.17 -9.07 4.82
N THR A 126 -7.40 -10.09 5.15
CA THR A 126 -6.15 -9.96 5.90
C THR A 126 -4.95 -10.16 4.98
N GLY A 127 -3.98 -9.26 5.06
CA GLY A 127 -2.77 -9.27 4.27
C GLY A 127 -1.53 -9.11 5.15
N THR A 128 -1.10 -10.19 5.81
CA THR A 128 0.13 -10.19 6.61
C THR A 128 1.35 -10.12 5.70
N SER A 129 2.25 -9.18 5.96
CA SER A 129 3.50 -9.06 5.23
C SER A 129 4.43 -10.27 5.46
N SER A 130 5.25 -10.56 4.47
CA SER A 130 6.35 -11.53 4.59
C SER A 130 7.45 -11.10 5.57
N GLY A 131 7.43 -9.87 6.07
CA GLY A 131 8.36 -9.28 7.03
C GLY A 131 9.16 -8.14 6.41
N SER A 132 10.21 -8.46 5.67
CA SER A 132 11.14 -7.49 5.07
C SER A 132 10.53 -6.46 4.10
N ARG A 133 9.27 -6.65 3.70
CA ARG A 133 8.55 -5.76 2.77
C ARG A 133 7.68 -4.72 3.45
N GLY A 134 7.66 -4.72 4.79
CA GLY A 134 6.86 -3.77 5.57
C GLY A 134 5.34 -3.95 5.43
N VAL A 135 4.57 -3.02 5.98
CA VAL A 135 3.10 -3.12 6.04
C VAL A 135 2.43 -3.14 4.67
N TYR A 136 3.03 -2.53 3.64
CA TYR A 136 2.50 -2.55 2.27
C TYR A 136 2.86 -3.82 1.49
N GLY A 137 3.49 -4.81 2.13
CA GLY A 137 3.98 -6.02 1.46
C GLY A 137 2.95 -6.82 0.69
N ALA A 138 1.68 -6.75 1.07
CA ALA A 138 0.57 -7.45 0.42
C ALA A 138 -0.33 -6.54 -0.44
N ILE A 139 0.11 -5.31 -0.76
CA ILE A 139 -0.73 -4.35 -1.50
C ILE A 139 -1.13 -4.84 -2.89
N GLY A 140 -0.22 -5.47 -3.61
CA GLY A 140 -0.45 -5.98 -4.98
C GLY A 140 -1.13 -7.36 -5.05
N SER A 141 -1.46 -7.97 -3.93
CA SER A 141 -2.12 -9.27 -3.85
C SER A 141 -3.47 -9.17 -3.12
N SER A 142 -3.50 -9.55 -1.84
CA SER A 142 -4.71 -9.45 -1.01
C SER A 142 -5.24 -8.02 -0.92
N GLY A 143 -4.38 -7.03 -0.92
CA GLY A 143 -4.77 -5.62 -0.94
C GLY A 143 -5.58 -5.26 -2.18
N GLU A 144 -5.03 -5.47 -3.35
CA GLU A 144 -5.71 -5.16 -4.61
C GLU A 144 -7.04 -5.89 -4.74
N TRP A 145 -7.03 -7.20 -4.48
CA TRP A 145 -8.25 -8.00 -4.54
C TRP A 145 -9.31 -7.49 -3.56
N GLY A 146 -8.95 -7.28 -2.30
CA GLY A 146 -9.87 -6.84 -1.26
C GLY A 146 -10.47 -5.46 -1.57
N LEU A 147 -9.64 -4.49 -1.92
CA LEU A 147 -10.08 -3.13 -2.22
C LEU A 147 -11.03 -3.09 -3.42
N LYS A 148 -10.72 -3.82 -4.50
CA LYS A 148 -11.58 -3.91 -5.68
C LYS A 148 -12.94 -4.55 -5.39
N ASN A 149 -13.00 -5.46 -4.42
CA ASN A 149 -14.24 -6.11 -4.00
C ASN A 149 -15.00 -5.35 -2.90
N GLY A 150 -14.57 -4.14 -2.56
CA GLY A 150 -15.22 -3.32 -1.53
C GLY A 150 -14.97 -3.83 -0.10
N CYS A 151 -13.96 -4.66 0.11
CA CYS A 151 -13.59 -5.16 1.42
C CYS A 151 -12.69 -4.16 2.18
N ALA A 152 -12.82 -4.09 3.48
CA ALA A 152 -11.76 -3.55 4.31
C ALA A 152 -10.57 -4.51 4.30
N VAL A 153 -9.36 -3.99 4.13
CA VAL A 153 -8.14 -4.80 4.11
C VAL A 153 -7.29 -4.44 5.30
N THR A 154 -6.90 -5.45 6.09
CA THR A 154 -6.03 -5.27 7.24
C THR A 154 -4.66 -5.82 6.94
N TYR A 155 -3.64 -5.06 7.28
CA TYR A 155 -2.24 -5.43 7.05
C TYR A 155 -1.46 -5.36 8.35
N THR A 156 -0.44 -6.18 8.45
CA THR A 156 0.53 -6.09 9.53
C THR A 156 1.92 -6.42 9.00
N ASP A 157 2.92 -5.75 9.51
CA ASP A 157 4.30 -6.20 9.36
C ASP A 157 4.66 -7.20 10.47
N LYS A 158 5.93 -7.50 10.63
CA LYS A 158 6.45 -8.42 11.65
C LYS A 158 7.36 -7.73 12.67
N GLY A 159 7.23 -6.41 12.83
CA GLY A 159 8.10 -5.65 13.73
C GLY A 159 9.53 -5.46 13.22
N SER A 160 9.80 -5.78 11.96
CA SER A 160 11.10 -5.56 11.33
C SER A 160 11.28 -4.12 10.80
N GLY A 161 10.24 -3.30 10.94
CA GLY A 161 10.24 -1.91 10.49
C GLY A 161 9.99 -1.76 8.99
N MET A 162 9.80 -0.52 8.60
CA MET A 162 9.68 -0.08 7.21
C MET A 162 10.74 0.99 6.96
N GLY A 163 11.67 0.68 6.06
CA GLY A 163 12.73 1.61 5.71
C GLY A 163 12.93 1.69 4.21
N LEU A 164 13.31 2.86 3.75
CA LEU A 164 13.85 3.09 2.43
C LEU A 164 15.34 3.36 2.55
N HIS A 165 16.16 2.53 1.89
CA HIS A 165 17.57 2.82 1.68
C HIS A 165 17.74 3.37 0.25
N ASP A 166 17.97 4.66 0.15
CA ASP A 166 18.34 5.30 -1.11
C ASP A 166 19.85 5.13 -1.32
N LEU A 167 20.22 4.26 -2.26
CA LEU A 167 21.61 3.92 -2.53
C LEU A 167 22.37 5.07 -3.21
N GLN A 168 21.68 5.96 -3.92
CA GLN A 168 22.30 7.10 -4.58
C GLN A 168 22.63 8.20 -3.58
N ALA A 169 21.68 8.50 -2.72
CA ALA A 169 21.86 9.49 -1.65
C ALA A 169 22.60 8.93 -0.43
N ASN A 170 22.76 7.60 -0.34
CA ASN A 170 23.29 6.87 0.81
C ASN A 170 22.58 7.24 2.13
N THR A 171 21.25 7.27 2.07
CA THR A 171 20.40 7.61 3.20
C THR A 171 19.46 6.48 3.54
N VAL A 172 19.08 6.36 4.81
CA VAL A 172 18.04 5.47 5.30
C VAL A 172 16.94 6.30 5.93
N SER A 173 15.72 6.12 5.47
CA SER A 173 14.54 6.77 6.02
C SER A 173 13.56 5.71 6.51
N LEU A 174 13.00 5.92 7.70
CA LEU A 174 11.90 5.12 8.22
C LEU A 174 10.59 5.83 7.90
N GLN A 175 9.62 5.05 7.49
CA GLN A 175 8.26 5.54 7.21
C GLN A 175 7.46 5.64 8.52
#